data_e51fd6ea734ab6c8815f2a706c13fcba
#
_entry.id   e51fd6ea734ab6c8815f2a706c13fcba
#
_cell.length_a   1.000
_cell.length_b   1.000
_cell.length_c   1.000
_cell.angle_alpha   90.00
_cell.angle_beta   90.00
_cell.angle_gamma   90.00
#
_symmetry.space_group_name_H-M   'P 1'
#
loop_
_entity.id
_entity.type
_entity.pdbx_description
1 polymer ?
#
loop_
_entity_poly.entity_id
_entity_poly.type
_entity_poly.pdbx_seq_one_letter_code
_entity_poly.pdbx_strand_id
1 'polypeptide(L)'
;MLNISTLKNQQIYLKSSPMDKLLEEHFEIKISNVENLNNDQILVEIIYISIDAANRAWMQGRTYRSQVLPGDVMGGYALGKVIFSNNKNFNVGDYVEGDLGWQNYAIKNENELIKTTIKSSENLHMSVLGITGRTAYFGLELANLKEGETVLISAAAGAVGNVAGQIAKIKGCKVIGITSSEDKAKWLIDELGFDGVVNYKNNNFVKDLRSLCPEKVDVYFDNVGGPIFESALFAMNNYGRIICCGAVSQYDQAAPQNGPRGVPGLIVTKRLTLKGFIVMDFNQKEEEEAENTLLGWVNEKKIKPAEDIMIGLENTPKALIGLLNGDNKGKRLVKIK
;
A
#
# COMPACT_ATOMS: atom_id res chain seq x y z
N MET A 1 -9.21 37.65 -2.63
CA MET A 1 -8.20 36.78 -3.26
C MET A 1 -7.34 36.16 -2.18
N LEU A 2 -7.04 34.88 -2.27
CA LEU A 2 -6.13 34.19 -1.34
C LEU A 2 -4.73 34.79 -1.50
N ASN A 3 -4.15 35.31 -0.41
CA ASN A 3 -2.78 35.77 -0.43
C ASN A 3 -1.84 34.58 -0.17
N ILE A 4 -1.33 33.95 -1.23
CA ILE A 4 -0.53 32.71 -1.17
C ILE A 4 0.72 32.90 -0.32
N SER A 5 1.39 34.07 -0.39
CA SER A 5 2.64 34.33 0.33
C SER A 5 2.50 34.37 1.85
N THR A 6 1.26 34.42 2.36
CA THR A 6 1.00 34.34 3.82
C THR A 6 0.77 32.93 4.32
N LEU A 7 0.59 31.96 3.42
CA LEU A 7 0.40 30.56 3.78
C LEU A 7 1.72 29.97 4.32
N LYS A 8 1.62 29.28 5.45
CA LYS A 8 2.74 28.56 6.06
C LYS A 8 2.71 27.11 5.63
N ASN A 9 3.70 26.69 4.88
CA ASN A 9 3.88 25.30 4.48
C ASN A 9 4.75 24.59 5.50
N GLN A 10 4.18 23.68 6.25
CA GLN A 10 4.92 22.71 7.06
C GLN A 10 5.28 21.53 6.18
N GLN A 11 6.55 21.10 6.22
CA GLN A 11 7.10 20.05 5.37
C GLN A 11 7.95 19.10 6.21
N ILE A 12 7.87 17.82 5.92
CA ILE A 12 8.72 16.79 6.54
C ILE A 12 9.83 16.44 5.55
N TYR A 13 11.07 16.67 5.96
CA TYR A 13 12.26 16.38 5.19
C TYR A 13 12.91 15.08 5.65
N LEU A 14 13.50 14.34 4.72
CA LEU A 14 14.46 13.31 5.06
C LEU A 14 15.76 14.00 5.51
N LYS A 15 16.11 13.88 6.78
CA LYS A 15 17.32 14.49 7.35
C LYS A 15 18.56 13.65 7.09
N SER A 16 18.42 12.32 7.17
CA SER A 16 19.49 11.36 6.92
C SER A 16 18.93 10.03 6.43
N SER A 17 19.66 9.34 5.56
CA SER A 17 19.28 8.03 5.07
C SER A 17 19.42 6.97 6.17
N PRO A 18 18.37 6.22 6.53
CA PRO A 18 18.46 5.15 7.51
C PRO A 18 19.25 3.97 6.93
N MET A 19 20.33 3.56 7.62
CA MET A 19 21.15 2.40 7.24
C MET A 19 20.47 1.09 7.63
N ASP A 20 19.79 1.09 8.77
CA ASP A 20 19.06 -0.03 9.35
C ASP A 20 17.60 0.38 9.60
N LYS A 21 17.13 0.17 10.82
CA LYS A 21 15.77 0.48 11.24
C LYS A 21 15.46 1.96 11.13
N LEU A 22 14.29 2.29 10.57
CA LEU A 22 13.81 3.66 10.48
C LEU A 22 13.43 4.21 11.85
N LEU A 23 13.90 5.43 12.18
CA LEU A 23 13.62 6.14 13.43
C LEU A 23 13.13 7.56 13.12
N GLU A 24 12.46 8.20 14.08
CA GLU A 24 11.97 9.59 13.92
C GLU A 24 13.10 10.59 13.70
N GLU A 25 14.29 10.36 14.23
CA GLU A 25 15.47 11.23 14.07
C GLU A 25 15.99 11.35 12.63
N HIS A 26 15.56 10.44 11.73
CA HIS A 26 15.87 10.51 10.31
C HIS A 26 15.04 11.59 9.58
N PHE A 27 14.09 12.21 10.26
CA PHE A 27 13.24 13.26 9.72
C PHE A 27 13.44 14.59 10.41
N GLU A 28 13.13 15.67 9.73
CA GLU A 28 13.05 17.01 10.30
C GLU A 28 11.82 17.75 9.77
N ILE A 29 11.24 18.60 10.61
CA ILE A 29 10.11 19.46 10.24
C ILE A 29 10.63 20.85 9.94
N LYS A 30 10.29 21.39 8.74
CA LYS A 30 10.56 22.79 8.38
C LYS A 30 9.26 23.51 8.07
N ILE A 31 9.20 24.78 8.40
CA ILE A 31 8.07 25.67 8.10
C ILE A 31 8.61 26.84 7.28
N SER A 32 8.04 27.01 6.09
CA SER A 32 8.36 28.12 5.19
C SER A 32 7.07 28.80 4.71
N ASN A 33 7.20 29.95 4.09
CA ASN A 33 6.07 30.48 3.33
C ASN A 33 5.91 29.70 2.02
N VAL A 34 4.68 29.60 1.54
CA VAL A 34 4.44 29.11 0.18
C VAL A 34 5.04 30.09 -0.82
N GLU A 35 5.82 29.58 -1.76
CA GLU A 35 6.44 30.38 -2.81
C GLU A 35 5.41 30.88 -3.83
N ASN A 36 5.76 31.95 -4.56
CA ASN A 36 4.92 32.41 -5.66
C ASN A 36 4.93 31.37 -6.80
N LEU A 37 3.75 31.14 -7.38
CA LEU A 37 3.63 30.23 -8.49
C LEU A 37 4.18 30.86 -9.77
N ASN A 38 4.93 30.06 -10.54
CA ASN A 38 5.29 30.38 -11.91
C ASN A 38 4.08 30.15 -12.85
N ASN A 39 4.27 30.47 -14.12
CA ASN A 39 3.28 30.15 -15.14
C ASN A 39 2.99 28.65 -15.17
N ASP A 40 1.73 28.29 -15.42
CA ASP A 40 1.24 26.91 -15.49
C ASP A 40 1.34 26.07 -14.21
N GLN A 41 1.79 26.65 -13.09
CA GLN A 41 1.84 25.93 -11.81
C GLN A 41 0.49 25.98 -11.06
N ILE A 42 0.31 24.96 -10.22
CA ILE A 42 -0.90 24.68 -9.49
C ILE A 42 -0.51 24.53 -8.00
N LEU A 43 -1.22 25.24 -7.11
CA LEU A 43 -1.07 25.08 -5.67
C LEU A 43 -2.16 24.15 -5.13
N VAL A 44 -1.72 23.09 -4.51
CA VAL A 44 -2.56 22.05 -3.94
C VAL A 44 -2.49 22.09 -2.42
N GLU A 45 -3.62 22.19 -1.73
CA GLU A 45 -3.72 21.90 -0.30
C GLU A 45 -3.93 20.41 -0.09
N ILE A 46 -3.04 19.76 0.67
CA ILE A 46 -3.08 18.32 0.90
C ILE A 46 -4.10 18.00 1.99
N ILE A 47 -4.92 16.99 1.73
CA ILE A 47 -5.98 16.52 2.64
C ILE A 47 -5.57 15.23 3.32
N TYR A 48 -5.14 14.23 2.52
CA TYR A 48 -4.67 12.93 2.99
C TYR A 48 -3.33 12.56 2.37
N ILE A 49 -2.44 12.03 3.18
CA ILE A 49 -1.19 11.40 2.73
C ILE A 49 -1.32 9.89 2.92
N SER A 50 -1.02 9.15 1.86
CA SER A 50 -0.88 7.69 1.87
C SER A 50 0.42 7.29 2.53
N ILE A 51 0.37 6.44 3.54
CA ILE A 51 1.55 5.86 4.17
C ILE A 51 1.68 4.42 3.68
N ASP A 52 2.78 4.15 3.01
CA ASP A 52 3.05 2.88 2.34
C ASP A 52 4.44 2.36 2.70
N ALA A 53 4.60 1.04 2.77
CA ALA A 53 5.91 0.43 3.04
C ALA A 53 6.96 0.85 1.98
N ALA A 54 6.51 1.15 0.76
CA ALA A 54 7.34 1.66 -0.33
C ALA A 54 8.03 3.00 0.01
N ASN A 55 7.45 3.85 0.89
CA ASN A 55 8.10 5.07 1.35
C ASN A 55 9.49 4.77 1.94
N ARG A 56 9.65 3.64 2.65
CA ARG A 56 10.94 3.21 3.20
C ARG A 56 11.92 2.75 2.10
N ALA A 57 11.42 2.01 1.10
CA ALA A 57 12.23 1.56 -0.02
C ALA A 57 12.79 2.75 -0.85
N TRP A 58 12.02 3.82 -0.98
CA TRP A 58 12.45 5.03 -1.70
C TRP A 58 13.62 5.78 -1.04
N MET A 59 13.87 5.56 0.23
CA MET A 59 15.04 6.12 0.93
C MET A 59 16.31 5.30 0.66
N GLN A 60 16.19 4.02 0.26
CA GLN A 60 17.33 3.11 0.07
C GLN A 60 17.94 3.21 -1.33
N GLY A 61 17.15 3.49 -2.35
CA GLY A 61 17.61 3.53 -3.72
C GLY A 61 16.51 3.81 -4.74
N ARG A 62 16.93 3.81 -6.01
CA ARG A 62 16.00 3.97 -7.13
C ARG A 62 15.14 2.71 -7.26
N THR A 63 13.83 2.90 -7.38
CA THR A 63 12.84 1.85 -7.68
C THR A 63 12.13 2.21 -8.99
N TYR A 64 10.78 2.12 -9.05
CA TYR A 64 9.96 2.68 -10.12
C TYR A 64 9.86 4.23 -10.05
N ARG A 65 10.43 4.85 -9.03
CA ARG A 65 10.62 6.30 -8.89
C ARG A 65 12.05 6.63 -8.47
N SER A 66 12.39 7.92 -8.50
CA SER A 66 13.68 8.43 -8.00
C SER A 66 13.80 8.23 -6.49
N GLN A 67 15.03 8.01 -6.03
CA GLN A 67 15.34 7.94 -4.61
C GLN A 67 15.06 9.27 -3.92
N VAL A 68 14.55 9.22 -2.69
CA VAL A 68 14.49 10.38 -1.78
C VAL A 68 15.84 10.50 -1.08
N LEU A 69 16.48 11.66 -1.24
CA LEU A 69 17.81 11.94 -0.67
C LEU A 69 17.71 12.79 0.60
N PRO A 70 18.71 12.74 1.49
CA PRO A 70 18.80 13.70 2.59
C PRO A 70 18.73 15.16 2.09
N GLY A 71 17.84 15.94 2.69
CA GLY A 71 17.53 17.29 2.27
C GLY A 71 16.31 17.45 1.36
N ASP A 72 15.75 16.35 0.85
CA ASP A 72 14.49 16.38 0.09
C ASP A 72 13.29 16.36 1.04
N VAL A 73 12.17 16.97 0.60
CA VAL A 73 10.85 16.71 1.20
C VAL A 73 10.53 15.24 1.00
N MET A 74 10.12 14.56 2.07
CA MET A 74 9.76 13.15 1.99
C MET A 74 8.65 12.93 0.96
N GLY A 75 8.87 12.03 0.00
CA GLY A 75 7.90 11.68 -1.02
C GLY A 75 6.69 10.95 -0.45
N GLY A 76 5.52 11.20 -1.01
CA GLY A 76 4.29 10.54 -0.58
C GLY A 76 3.15 10.77 -1.55
N TYR A 77 2.48 9.68 -1.92
CA TYR A 77 1.23 9.79 -2.68
C TYR A 77 0.16 10.42 -1.78
N ALA A 78 -0.55 11.40 -2.30
CA ALA A 78 -1.50 12.16 -1.51
C ALA A 78 -2.69 12.61 -2.35
N LEU A 79 -3.80 12.86 -1.68
CA LEU A 79 -4.98 13.54 -2.18
C LEU A 79 -4.97 14.98 -1.68
N GLY A 80 -5.22 15.91 -2.59
CA GLY A 80 -5.33 17.32 -2.26
C GLY A 80 -6.40 18.02 -3.08
N LYS A 81 -6.58 19.29 -2.77
CA LYS A 81 -7.50 20.18 -3.45
C LYS A 81 -6.78 21.38 -4.00
N VAL A 82 -7.05 21.74 -5.24
CA VAL A 82 -6.50 22.93 -5.86
C VAL A 82 -7.03 24.16 -5.15
N ILE A 83 -6.16 24.99 -4.60
CA ILE A 83 -6.53 26.25 -3.94
C ILE A 83 -6.10 27.49 -4.72
N PHE A 84 -5.18 27.32 -5.68
CA PHE A 84 -4.80 28.34 -6.65
C PHE A 84 -4.22 27.67 -7.90
N SER A 85 -4.45 28.25 -9.09
CA SER A 85 -3.96 27.70 -10.35
C SER A 85 -3.63 28.81 -11.35
N ASN A 86 -2.44 28.70 -11.95
CA ASN A 86 -2.06 29.44 -13.16
C ASN A 86 -2.25 28.58 -14.43
N ASN A 87 -2.76 27.33 -14.29
CA ASN A 87 -2.97 26.40 -15.38
C ASN A 87 -4.45 26.37 -15.81
N LYS A 88 -4.71 26.39 -17.12
CA LYS A 88 -6.08 26.43 -17.67
C LYS A 88 -6.89 25.13 -17.49
N ASN A 89 -6.22 24.01 -17.27
CA ASN A 89 -6.85 22.70 -17.15
C ASN A 89 -7.24 22.35 -15.70
N PHE A 90 -6.77 23.14 -14.71
CA PHE A 90 -7.06 22.93 -13.28
C PHE A 90 -7.72 24.16 -12.68
N ASN A 91 -8.88 23.95 -12.04
CA ASN A 91 -9.67 25.00 -11.39
C ASN A 91 -9.55 24.90 -9.87
N VAL A 92 -9.68 26.02 -9.18
CA VAL A 92 -9.81 26.04 -7.72
C VAL A 92 -10.99 25.18 -7.32
N GLY A 93 -10.75 24.26 -6.39
CA GLY A 93 -11.74 23.29 -5.94
C GLY A 93 -11.62 21.90 -6.57
N ASP A 94 -10.86 21.72 -7.64
CA ASP A 94 -10.60 20.40 -8.23
C ASP A 94 -9.86 19.52 -7.22
N TYR A 95 -10.26 18.26 -7.11
CA TYR A 95 -9.47 17.25 -6.43
C TYR A 95 -8.38 16.71 -7.35
N VAL A 96 -7.20 16.56 -6.77
CA VAL A 96 -6.01 16.04 -7.46
C VAL A 96 -5.26 15.07 -6.57
N GLU A 97 -4.62 14.11 -7.20
CA GLU A 97 -3.75 13.15 -6.54
C GLU A 97 -2.40 13.03 -7.27
N GLY A 98 -1.38 12.57 -6.57
CA GLY A 98 -0.03 12.41 -7.10
C GLY A 98 1.01 12.30 -5.98
N ASP A 99 2.29 12.33 -6.36
CA ASP A 99 3.39 12.44 -5.39
C ASP A 99 3.49 13.89 -4.92
N LEU A 100 2.61 14.26 -3.98
CA LEU A 100 2.56 15.61 -3.44
C LEU A 100 3.55 15.84 -2.29
N GLY A 101 4.16 14.78 -1.78
CA GLY A 101 5.11 14.81 -0.66
C GLY A 101 4.43 14.96 0.71
N TRP A 102 5.24 14.87 1.77
CA TRP A 102 4.78 15.04 3.14
C TRP A 102 4.82 16.52 3.54
N GLN A 103 3.78 17.23 3.20
CA GLN A 103 3.67 18.68 3.42
C GLN A 103 2.22 19.13 3.44
N ASN A 104 1.97 20.38 3.87
CA ASN A 104 0.61 20.93 3.87
C ASN A 104 0.18 21.40 2.48
N TYR A 105 1.10 21.99 1.72
CA TYR A 105 0.85 22.55 0.40
C TYR A 105 1.91 22.08 -0.58
N ALA A 106 1.52 21.71 -1.80
CA ALA A 106 2.42 21.35 -2.88
C ALA A 106 2.22 22.28 -4.08
N ILE A 107 3.32 22.79 -4.64
CA ILE A 107 3.32 23.46 -5.95
C ILE A 107 3.72 22.42 -6.98
N LYS A 108 2.89 22.22 -8.00
CA LYS A 108 3.05 21.16 -9.01
C LYS A 108 2.76 21.68 -10.42
N ASN A 109 3.34 21.00 -11.41
CA ASN A 109 2.98 21.17 -12.81
C ASN A 109 1.87 20.18 -13.19
N GLU A 110 1.18 20.42 -14.29
CA GLU A 110 0.06 19.60 -14.78
C GLU A 110 0.40 18.11 -14.88
N ASN A 111 1.57 17.78 -15.44
CA ASN A 111 2.02 16.39 -15.65
C ASN A 111 2.40 15.62 -14.38
N GLU A 112 2.42 16.29 -13.24
CA GLU A 112 2.67 15.69 -11.91
C GLU A 112 1.37 15.40 -11.15
N LEU A 113 0.20 15.77 -11.72
CA LEU A 113 -1.10 15.70 -11.09
C LEU A 113 -2.07 14.83 -11.90
N ILE A 114 -2.85 14.05 -11.18
CA ILE A 114 -4.01 13.34 -11.73
C ILE A 114 -5.26 14.04 -11.19
N LYS A 115 -6.06 14.62 -12.08
CA LYS A 115 -7.35 15.18 -11.71
C LYS A 115 -8.32 14.04 -11.43
N THR A 116 -8.98 14.06 -10.28
CA THR A 116 -9.83 12.96 -9.84
C THR A 116 -11.20 13.43 -9.37
N THR A 117 -12.14 12.50 -9.34
CA THR A 117 -13.49 12.72 -8.82
C THR A 117 -13.73 11.80 -7.63
N ILE A 118 -14.12 12.37 -6.49
CA ILE A 118 -14.42 11.58 -5.30
C ILE A 118 -15.81 10.95 -5.46
N LYS A 119 -15.84 9.64 -5.72
CA LYS A 119 -17.08 8.87 -5.94
C LYS A 119 -17.81 8.48 -4.64
N SER A 120 -17.13 8.56 -3.50
CA SER A 120 -17.69 8.22 -2.17
C SER A 120 -17.15 9.19 -1.12
N SER A 121 -16.14 8.78 -0.34
CA SER A 121 -15.46 9.64 0.62
C SER A 121 -13.95 9.70 0.32
N GLU A 122 -13.28 10.76 0.77
CA GLU A 122 -11.86 10.98 0.51
C GLU A 122 -10.98 9.85 1.07
N ASN A 123 -11.31 9.32 2.26
CA ASN A 123 -10.58 8.19 2.84
C ASN A 123 -10.78 6.89 2.06
N LEU A 124 -12.00 6.59 1.58
CA LEU A 124 -12.24 5.43 0.72
C LEU A 124 -11.52 5.56 -0.62
N HIS A 125 -11.47 6.77 -1.18
CA HIS A 125 -10.71 7.06 -2.40
C HIS A 125 -9.21 6.80 -2.19
N MET A 126 -8.66 7.12 -1.02
CA MET A 126 -7.26 6.87 -0.67
C MET A 126 -6.97 5.45 -0.16
N SER A 127 -7.98 4.62 0.04
CA SER A 127 -7.85 3.25 0.55
C SER A 127 -8.34 2.21 -0.45
N VAL A 128 -9.54 1.66 -0.24
CA VAL A 128 -10.08 0.55 -1.02
C VAL A 128 -10.36 0.92 -2.49
N LEU A 129 -10.67 2.15 -2.81
CA LEU A 129 -10.87 2.61 -4.19
C LEU A 129 -9.58 3.11 -4.84
N GLY A 130 -8.55 3.40 -4.05
CA GLY A 130 -7.27 3.92 -4.50
C GLY A 130 -6.25 2.83 -4.86
N ILE A 131 -4.98 3.24 -4.84
CA ILE A 131 -3.83 2.40 -5.25
C ILE A 131 -3.84 1.03 -4.57
N THR A 132 -4.08 0.94 -3.25
CA THR A 132 -3.98 -0.33 -2.54
C THR A 132 -5.12 -1.28 -2.84
N GLY A 133 -6.34 -0.79 -3.01
CA GLY A 133 -7.47 -1.63 -3.44
C GLY A 133 -7.33 -2.09 -4.90
N ARG A 134 -6.94 -1.20 -5.81
CA ARG A 134 -6.63 -1.55 -7.21
C ARG A 134 -5.48 -2.56 -7.30
N THR A 135 -4.44 -2.43 -6.45
CA THR A 135 -3.36 -3.42 -6.35
C THR A 135 -3.89 -4.81 -5.97
N ALA A 136 -4.78 -4.89 -4.98
CA ALA A 136 -5.41 -6.15 -4.59
C ALA A 136 -6.25 -6.74 -5.73
N TYR A 137 -7.05 -5.91 -6.40
CA TYR A 137 -7.90 -6.29 -7.51
C TYR A 137 -7.08 -6.86 -8.68
N PHE A 138 -6.12 -6.10 -9.21
CA PHE A 138 -5.32 -6.53 -10.36
C PHE A 138 -4.45 -7.74 -10.04
N GLY A 139 -3.84 -7.78 -8.85
CA GLY A 139 -3.05 -8.95 -8.46
C GLY A 139 -3.87 -10.24 -8.44
N LEU A 140 -5.13 -10.20 -8.00
CA LEU A 140 -6.01 -11.37 -8.02
C LEU A 140 -6.57 -11.67 -9.41
N GLU A 141 -6.83 -10.67 -10.26
CA GLU A 141 -7.16 -10.91 -11.67
C GLU A 141 -5.99 -11.60 -12.40
N LEU A 142 -4.73 -11.18 -12.15
CA LEU A 142 -3.54 -11.84 -12.68
C LEU A 142 -3.37 -13.29 -12.16
N ALA A 143 -3.87 -13.58 -10.96
CA ALA A 143 -3.89 -14.92 -10.40
C ALA A 143 -4.92 -15.84 -11.07
N ASN A 144 -5.92 -15.27 -11.72
CA ASN A 144 -7.02 -16.01 -12.37
C ASN A 144 -7.66 -17.04 -11.42
N LEU A 145 -8.22 -16.53 -10.30
CA LEU A 145 -8.80 -17.35 -9.24
C LEU A 145 -9.93 -18.23 -9.76
N LYS A 146 -10.02 -19.43 -9.20
CA LYS A 146 -11.13 -20.36 -9.43
C LYS A 146 -11.86 -20.62 -8.11
N GLU A 147 -13.16 -20.76 -8.18
CA GLU A 147 -13.99 -21.14 -7.02
C GLU A 147 -13.47 -22.43 -6.37
N GLY A 148 -13.44 -22.44 -5.02
CA GLY A 148 -12.95 -23.55 -4.23
C GLY A 148 -11.41 -23.59 -4.03
N GLU A 149 -10.62 -22.77 -4.72
CA GLU A 149 -9.17 -22.71 -4.50
C GLU A 149 -8.81 -22.15 -3.12
N THR A 150 -7.67 -22.60 -2.60
CA THR A 150 -7.08 -22.05 -1.37
C THR A 150 -6.14 -20.91 -1.71
N VAL A 151 -6.45 -19.70 -1.22
CA VAL A 151 -5.64 -18.48 -1.38
C VAL A 151 -4.95 -18.17 -0.08
N LEU A 152 -3.61 -18.10 -0.10
CA LEU A 152 -2.78 -17.66 1.01
C LEU A 152 -2.38 -16.20 0.78
N ILE A 153 -2.44 -15.36 1.82
CA ILE A 153 -2.11 -13.94 1.70
C ILE A 153 -1.15 -13.54 2.81
N SER A 154 0.04 -13.05 2.49
CA SER A 154 0.96 -12.47 3.46
C SER A 154 0.61 -11.01 3.76
N ALA A 155 0.98 -10.51 4.95
CA ALA A 155 0.55 -9.22 5.49
C ALA A 155 -0.98 -9.02 5.34
N ALA A 156 -1.76 -10.06 5.66
CA ALA A 156 -3.19 -10.13 5.41
C ALA A 156 -3.98 -8.99 6.09
N ALA A 157 -3.50 -8.46 7.22
CA ALA A 157 -4.14 -7.34 7.92
C ALA A 157 -3.68 -5.95 7.41
N GLY A 158 -2.81 -5.89 6.40
CA GLY A 158 -2.35 -4.65 5.77
C GLY A 158 -3.33 -4.10 4.74
N ALA A 159 -2.98 -2.97 4.13
CA ALA A 159 -3.84 -2.24 3.19
C ALA A 159 -4.27 -3.07 1.97
N VAL A 160 -3.32 -3.76 1.33
CA VAL A 160 -3.59 -4.61 0.17
C VAL A 160 -4.16 -5.96 0.60
N GLY A 161 -3.55 -6.58 1.64
CA GLY A 161 -3.87 -7.95 2.06
C GLY A 161 -5.32 -8.13 2.52
N ASN A 162 -5.87 -7.18 3.27
CA ASN A 162 -7.25 -7.28 3.75
C ASN A 162 -8.26 -7.18 2.60
N VAL A 163 -8.01 -6.33 1.61
CA VAL A 163 -8.87 -6.20 0.42
C VAL A 163 -8.74 -7.44 -0.46
N ALA A 164 -7.50 -7.92 -0.69
CA ALA A 164 -7.26 -9.13 -1.46
C ALA A 164 -8.00 -10.36 -0.88
N GLY A 165 -7.98 -10.50 0.46
CA GLY A 165 -8.72 -11.59 1.12
C GLY A 165 -10.21 -11.50 0.90
N GLN A 166 -10.79 -10.33 1.04
CA GLN A 166 -12.22 -10.13 0.82
C GLN A 166 -12.61 -10.38 -0.65
N ILE A 167 -11.80 -9.93 -1.61
CA ILE A 167 -12.01 -10.22 -3.04
C ILE A 167 -11.96 -11.75 -3.29
N ALA A 168 -10.97 -12.45 -2.72
CA ALA A 168 -10.88 -13.90 -2.85
C ALA A 168 -12.11 -14.61 -2.24
N LYS A 169 -12.65 -14.11 -1.13
CA LYS A 169 -13.93 -14.61 -0.58
C LYS A 169 -15.10 -14.38 -1.53
N ILE A 170 -15.20 -13.21 -2.16
CA ILE A 170 -16.25 -12.90 -3.16
C ILE A 170 -16.14 -13.85 -4.36
N LYS A 171 -14.94 -14.27 -4.74
CA LYS A 171 -14.66 -15.25 -5.82
C LYS A 171 -14.87 -16.71 -5.38
N GLY A 172 -15.35 -16.98 -4.17
CA GLY A 172 -15.66 -18.33 -3.67
C GLY A 172 -14.45 -19.14 -3.20
N CYS A 173 -13.31 -18.50 -2.92
CA CYS A 173 -12.10 -19.16 -2.46
C CYS A 173 -12.09 -19.40 -0.94
N LYS A 174 -11.31 -20.41 -0.50
CA LYS A 174 -10.85 -20.54 0.88
C LYS A 174 -9.67 -19.59 1.10
N VAL A 175 -9.75 -18.70 2.11
CA VAL A 175 -8.77 -17.64 2.34
C VAL A 175 -8.04 -17.83 3.65
N ILE A 176 -6.72 -17.98 3.56
CA ILE A 176 -5.83 -18.09 4.72
C ILE A 176 -4.92 -16.87 4.78
N GLY A 177 -4.92 -16.18 5.93
CA GLY A 177 -4.08 -15.01 6.16
C GLY A 177 -2.80 -15.32 6.93
N ILE A 178 -1.74 -14.55 6.67
CA ILE A 178 -0.55 -14.50 7.53
C ILE A 178 -0.45 -13.09 8.12
N THR A 179 -0.34 -13.01 9.45
CA THR A 179 -0.25 -11.74 10.18
C THR A 179 0.76 -11.80 11.33
N SER A 180 0.92 -10.69 12.09
CA SER A 180 1.92 -10.53 13.13
C SER A 180 1.38 -10.61 14.56
N SER A 181 0.05 -10.76 14.75
CA SER A 181 -0.57 -10.79 16.07
C SER A 181 -1.91 -11.51 16.07
N GLU A 182 -2.29 -12.04 17.24
CA GLU A 182 -3.57 -12.72 17.45
C GLU A 182 -4.77 -11.77 17.31
N ASP A 183 -4.62 -10.50 17.73
CA ASP A 183 -5.67 -9.49 17.59
C ASP A 183 -6.02 -9.23 16.14
N LYS A 184 -5.01 -9.18 15.26
CA LYS A 184 -5.22 -9.07 13.81
C LYS A 184 -5.80 -10.34 13.22
N ALA A 185 -5.37 -11.51 13.70
CA ALA A 185 -5.92 -12.78 13.26
C ALA A 185 -7.41 -12.86 13.58
N LYS A 186 -7.77 -12.52 14.81
CA LYS A 186 -9.19 -12.47 15.23
C LYS A 186 -10.01 -11.51 14.38
N TRP A 187 -9.52 -10.29 14.14
CA TRP A 187 -10.18 -9.30 13.28
C TRP A 187 -10.42 -9.81 11.85
N LEU A 188 -9.40 -10.44 11.24
CA LEU A 188 -9.52 -10.98 9.88
C LEU A 188 -10.58 -12.08 9.79
N ILE A 189 -10.65 -12.96 10.80
CA ILE A 189 -11.63 -14.05 10.85
C ILE A 189 -13.03 -13.52 11.14
N ASP A 190 -13.18 -12.81 12.25
CA ASP A 190 -14.50 -12.43 12.78
C ASP A 190 -15.19 -11.35 11.95
N GLU A 191 -14.40 -10.41 11.39
CA GLU A 191 -14.97 -9.27 10.70
C GLU A 191 -14.84 -9.33 9.19
N LEU A 192 -13.73 -9.89 8.66
CA LEU A 192 -13.49 -9.93 7.22
C LEU A 192 -13.71 -11.30 6.57
N GLY A 193 -14.08 -12.32 7.37
CA GLY A 193 -14.51 -13.62 6.88
C GLY A 193 -13.38 -14.51 6.34
N PHE A 194 -12.14 -14.33 6.79
CA PHE A 194 -11.06 -15.26 6.49
C PHE A 194 -11.34 -16.63 7.10
N ASP A 195 -11.02 -17.70 6.41
CA ASP A 195 -11.26 -19.08 6.88
C ASP A 195 -10.22 -19.55 7.91
N GLY A 196 -9.09 -18.85 7.98
CA GLY A 196 -8.05 -19.08 8.97
C GLY A 196 -6.93 -18.07 8.85
N VAL A 197 -6.19 -17.91 9.95
CA VAL A 197 -5.06 -16.97 9.99
C VAL A 197 -3.94 -17.56 10.81
N VAL A 198 -2.70 -17.40 10.34
CA VAL A 198 -1.49 -17.83 11.02
C VAL A 198 -0.67 -16.62 11.47
N ASN A 199 -0.24 -16.63 12.73
CA ASN A 199 0.69 -15.64 13.23
C ASN A 199 2.14 -16.10 12.96
N TYR A 200 2.85 -15.39 12.07
CA TYR A 200 4.21 -15.77 11.67
C TYR A 200 5.25 -15.59 12.78
N LYS A 201 4.91 -14.87 13.87
CA LYS A 201 5.79 -14.70 15.04
C LYS A 201 5.73 -15.90 15.99
N ASN A 202 4.78 -16.84 15.82
CA ASN A 202 4.67 -18.03 16.63
C ASN A 202 5.74 -19.06 16.24
N ASN A 203 6.31 -19.73 17.24
CA ASN A 203 7.33 -20.77 17.02
C ASN A 203 6.85 -21.94 16.14
N ASN A 204 5.55 -22.16 16.05
CA ASN A 204 4.92 -23.24 15.29
C ASN A 204 4.42 -22.78 13.89
N PHE A 205 4.78 -21.59 13.43
CA PHE A 205 4.26 -20.98 12.20
C PHE A 205 4.11 -21.96 11.02
N VAL A 206 5.17 -22.71 10.67
CA VAL A 206 5.15 -23.64 9.52
C VAL A 206 4.19 -24.81 9.76
N LYS A 207 4.09 -25.31 10.99
CA LYS A 207 3.16 -26.39 11.38
C LYS A 207 1.71 -25.90 11.30
N ASP A 208 1.45 -24.71 11.85
CA ASP A 208 0.13 -24.09 11.88
C ASP A 208 -0.35 -23.79 10.46
N LEU A 209 0.51 -23.25 9.58
CA LEU A 209 0.22 -23.02 8.18
C LEU A 209 -0.19 -24.33 7.46
N ARG A 210 0.58 -25.41 7.68
CA ARG A 210 0.25 -26.72 7.09
C ARG A 210 -1.08 -27.28 7.59
N SER A 211 -1.40 -27.07 8.87
CA SER A 211 -2.64 -27.53 9.47
C SER A 211 -3.86 -26.79 8.90
N LEU A 212 -3.75 -25.49 8.61
CA LEU A 212 -4.81 -24.71 8.00
C LEU A 212 -4.96 -24.96 6.48
N CYS A 213 -3.89 -25.43 5.82
CA CYS A 213 -3.87 -25.73 4.39
C CYS A 213 -3.63 -27.25 4.15
N PRO A 214 -4.51 -28.16 4.60
CA PRO A 214 -4.30 -29.61 4.42
C PRO A 214 -4.27 -29.99 2.93
N GLU A 215 -5.07 -29.32 2.11
CA GLU A 215 -5.11 -29.50 0.64
C GLU A 215 -4.07 -28.62 -0.07
N LYS A 216 -3.14 -28.01 0.69
CA LYS A 216 -2.14 -27.05 0.24
C LYS A 216 -2.73 -25.74 -0.30
N VAL A 217 -1.88 -24.93 -0.96
CA VAL A 217 -2.19 -23.58 -1.43
C VAL A 217 -2.16 -23.53 -2.95
N ASP A 218 -3.23 -23.05 -3.57
CA ASP A 218 -3.31 -22.91 -5.03
C ASP A 218 -2.80 -21.55 -5.50
N VAL A 219 -3.09 -20.50 -4.72
CA VAL A 219 -2.64 -19.14 -5.00
C VAL A 219 -2.00 -18.52 -3.76
N TYR A 220 -0.81 -17.96 -3.92
CA TYR A 220 -0.15 -17.17 -2.90
C TYR A 220 -0.02 -15.71 -3.36
N PHE A 221 -0.63 -14.80 -2.60
CA PHE A 221 -0.50 -13.36 -2.80
C PHE A 221 0.57 -12.83 -1.84
N ASP A 222 1.75 -12.50 -2.38
CA ASP A 222 2.92 -12.13 -1.59
C ASP A 222 3.13 -10.62 -1.49
N ASN A 223 3.00 -10.09 -0.28
CA ASN A 223 3.33 -8.71 0.08
C ASN A 223 4.66 -8.59 0.83
N VAL A 224 5.28 -9.71 1.24
CA VAL A 224 6.33 -9.72 2.28
C VAL A 224 7.67 -10.20 1.80
N GLY A 225 7.71 -11.27 1.00
CA GLY A 225 8.98 -11.90 0.60
C GLY A 225 9.66 -12.66 1.75
N GLY A 226 10.97 -12.86 1.62
CA GLY A 226 11.85 -13.41 2.65
C GLY A 226 11.42 -14.78 3.21
N PRO A 227 11.58 -15.02 4.53
CA PRO A 227 11.26 -16.31 5.16
C PRO A 227 9.80 -16.72 5.06
N ILE A 228 8.87 -15.75 4.99
CA ILE A 228 7.44 -16.03 4.82
C ILE A 228 7.21 -16.58 3.41
N PHE A 229 7.81 -15.98 2.39
CA PHE A 229 7.76 -16.49 1.02
C PHE A 229 8.34 -17.92 0.92
N GLU A 230 9.49 -18.17 1.54
CA GLU A 230 10.10 -19.51 1.60
C GLU A 230 9.13 -20.54 2.18
N SER A 231 8.48 -20.22 3.30
CA SER A 231 7.51 -21.09 3.96
C SER A 231 6.27 -21.35 3.08
N ALA A 232 5.80 -20.32 2.40
CA ALA A 232 4.67 -20.42 1.47
C ALA A 232 5.00 -21.33 0.27
N LEU A 233 6.22 -21.25 -0.31
CA LEU A 233 6.65 -22.13 -1.41
C LEU A 233 6.48 -23.61 -1.07
N PHE A 234 6.82 -24.02 0.16
CA PHE A 234 6.64 -25.40 0.60
C PHE A 234 5.17 -25.80 0.74
N ALA A 235 4.29 -24.84 1.04
CA ALA A 235 2.86 -25.07 1.17
C ALA A 235 2.10 -25.12 -0.16
N MET A 236 2.71 -24.65 -1.28
CA MET A 236 2.07 -24.58 -2.60
C MET A 236 1.67 -25.95 -3.15
N ASN A 237 0.54 -25.99 -3.86
CA ASN A 237 0.13 -27.08 -4.73
C ASN A 237 1.00 -27.17 -6.01
N ASN A 238 0.92 -28.30 -6.72
CA ASN A 238 1.41 -28.38 -8.08
C ASN A 238 0.62 -27.42 -8.98
N TYR A 239 1.28 -26.73 -9.89
CA TYR A 239 0.73 -25.69 -10.77
C TYR A 239 0.17 -24.49 -10.02
N GLY A 240 0.59 -24.29 -8.76
CA GLY A 240 0.24 -23.13 -7.97
C GLY A 240 0.75 -21.82 -8.60
N ARG A 241 0.07 -20.73 -8.30
CA ARG A 241 0.37 -19.39 -8.80
C ARG A 241 0.78 -18.49 -7.66
N ILE A 242 1.84 -17.73 -7.85
CA ILE A 242 2.36 -16.78 -6.87
C ILE A 242 2.35 -15.40 -7.49
N ILE A 243 1.64 -14.47 -6.85
CA ILE A 243 1.58 -13.06 -7.24
C ILE A 243 2.50 -12.29 -6.30
N CYS A 244 3.61 -11.80 -6.83
CA CYS A 244 4.59 -11.00 -6.10
C CYS A 244 4.19 -9.53 -6.18
N CYS A 245 3.61 -9.02 -5.11
CA CYS A 245 3.13 -7.66 -4.96
C CYS A 245 4.14 -6.76 -4.24
N GLY A 246 4.88 -7.30 -3.27
CA GLY A 246 5.84 -6.55 -2.48
C GLY A 246 6.84 -7.43 -1.74
N ALA A 247 7.85 -6.80 -1.15
CA ALA A 247 8.91 -7.48 -0.40
C ALA A 247 9.22 -6.71 0.91
N VAL A 248 8.16 -6.40 1.68
CA VAL A 248 8.27 -5.48 2.83
C VAL A 248 9.26 -5.95 3.89
N SER A 249 9.53 -7.27 3.99
CA SER A 249 10.56 -7.81 4.89
C SER A 249 11.98 -7.33 4.56
N GLN A 250 12.19 -6.80 3.35
CA GLN A 250 13.50 -6.33 2.88
C GLN A 250 13.66 -4.80 2.95
N TYR A 251 12.58 -4.05 3.24
CA TYR A 251 12.62 -2.59 3.13
C TYR A 251 13.30 -1.91 4.32
N ASP A 252 13.29 -2.51 5.50
CA ASP A 252 13.86 -1.92 6.71
C ASP A 252 15.13 -2.67 7.19
N GLN A 253 15.99 -3.02 6.24
CA GLN A 253 17.26 -3.73 6.46
C GLN A 253 18.37 -3.12 5.61
N ALA A 254 19.61 -3.18 6.10
CA ALA A 254 20.79 -2.62 5.43
C ALA A 254 21.12 -3.29 4.08
N ALA A 255 20.84 -4.58 3.96
CA ALA A 255 20.90 -5.35 2.70
C ALA A 255 20.13 -6.66 2.86
N PRO A 256 19.51 -7.19 1.80
CA PRO A 256 18.94 -8.53 1.85
C PRO A 256 20.06 -9.55 2.07
N GLN A 257 20.08 -10.19 3.23
CA GLN A 257 21.16 -11.08 3.62
C GLN A 257 21.12 -12.43 2.90
N ASN A 258 19.92 -12.94 2.61
CA ASN A 258 19.73 -14.19 1.89
C ASN A 258 18.38 -14.17 1.17
N GLY A 259 18.37 -14.60 -0.08
CA GLY A 259 17.13 -14.87 -0.80
C GLY A 259 16.41 -16.12 -0.25
N PRO A 260 15.13 -16.31 -0.60
CA PRO A 260 14.38 -17.51 -0.22
C PRO A 260 15.04 -18.76 -0.81
N ARG A 261 15.23 -19.78 0.05
CA ARG A 261 15.88 -21.05 -0.35
C ARG A 261 14.95 -21.89 -1.21
N GLY A 262 15.55 -22.70 -2.08
CA GLY A 262 14.85 -23.72 -2.86
C GLY A 262 13.98 -23.18 -4.01
N VAL A 263 14.06 -21.87 -4.30
CA VAL A 263 13.17 -21.23 -5.31
C VAL A 263 13.21 -21.94 -6.66
N PRO A 264 14.37 -22.09 -7.36
CA PRO A 264 14.36 -22.77 -8.66
C PRO A 264 13.87 -24.22 -8.57
N GLY A 265 14.32 -24.97 -7.57
CA GLY A 265 13.95 -26.38 -7.39
C GLY A 265 12.45 -26.61 -7.14
N LEU A 266 11.84 -25.79 -6.29
CA LEU A 266 10.40 -25.88 -6.02
C LEU A 266 9.56 -25.39 -7.19
N ILE A 267 10.01 -24.37 -7.92
CA ILE A 267 9.33 -23.94 -9.16
C ILE A 267 9.26 -25.11 -10.15
N VAL A 268 10.40 -25.78 -10.38
CA VAL A 268 10.47 -26.92 -11.32
C VAL A 268 9.60 -28.08 -10.82
N THR A 269 9.81 -28.53 -9.58
CA THR A 269 9.18 -29.75 -9.08
C THR A 269 7.67 -29.60 -8.90
N LYS A 270 7.18 -28.40 -8.57
CA LYS A 270 5.76 -28.08 -8.45
C LYS A 270 5.18 -27.41 -9.68
N ARG A 271 5.96 -27.08 -10.71
CA ARG A 271 5.53 -26.34 -11.93
C ARG A 271 4.84 -25.05 -11.58
N LEU A 272 5.42 -24.26 -10.64
CA LEU A 272 4.84 -23.02 -10.16
C LEU A 272 4.95 -21.91 -11.21
N THR A 273 3.96 -21.02 -11.22
CA THR A 273 4.01 -19.74 -11.94
C THR A 273 4.21 -18.62 -10.94
N LEU A 274 5.24 -17.80 -11.14
CA LEU A 274 5.49 -16.58 -10.36
C LEU A 274 5.29 -15.37 -11.27
N LYS A 275 4.50 -14.39 -10.82
CA LYS A 275 4.24 -13.18 -11.58
C LYS A 275 4.34 -11.95 -10.68
N GLY A 276 5.24 -11.03 -11.04
CA GLY A 276 5.30 -9.68 -10.45
C GLY A 276 4.45 -8.71 -11.26
N PHE A 277 4.02 -7.61 -10.63
CA PHE A 277 3.30 -6.53 -11.28
C PHE A 277 3.46 -5.22 -10.51
N ILE A 278 3.22 -4.11 -11.18
CA ILE A 278 3.12 -2.76 -10.59
C ILE A 278 1.75 -2.21 -10.99
N VAL A 279 1.00 -1.69 -10.02
CA VAL A 279 -0.37 -1.17 -10.26
C VAL A 279 -0.42 -0.05 -11.28
N MET A 280 0.65 0.74 -11.43
CA MET A 280 0.77 1.81 -12.42
C MET A 280 0.98 1.33 -13.86
N ASP A 281 1.16 0.04 -14.11
CA ASP A 281 1.26 -0.51 -15.47
C ASP A 281 -0.11 -0.69 -16.15
N PHE A 282 -1.20 -0.56 -15.40
CA PHE A 282 -2.57 -0.66 -15.92
C PHE A 282 -3.02 0.70 -16.47
N ASN A 283 -3.80 0.68 -17.54
CA ASN A 283 -4.28 1.90 -18.16
C ASN A 283 -5.50 2.49 -17.44
N GLN A 284 -5.82 3.75 -17.71
CA GLN A 284 -6.90 4.48 -17.05
C GLN A 284 -8.25 3.76 -17.13
N LYS A 285 -8.58 3.11 -18.25
CA LYS A 285 -9.84 2.39 -18.41
C LYS A 285 -9.92 1.19 -17.47
N GLU A 286 -8.84 0.42 -17.36
CA GLU A 286 -8.74 -0.71 -16.43
C GLU A 286 -8.84 -0.22 -14.98
N GLU A 287 -8.20 0.89 -14.64
CA GLU A 287 -8.28 1.49 -13.31
C GLU A 287 -9.70 1.93 -12.96
N GLU A 288 -10.41 2.58 -13.89
CA GLU A 288 -11.81 2.99 -13.71
C GLU A 288 -12.76 1.78 -13.55
N GLU A 289 -12.54 0.70 -14.30
CA GLU A 289 -13.29 -0.54 -14.18
C GLU A 289 -13.06 -1.21 -12.81
N ALA A 290 -11.80 -1.25 -12.36
CA ALA A 290 -11.44 -1.77 -11.05
C ALA A 290 -12.07 -0.95 -9.92
N GLU A 291 -11.97 0.38 -9.99
CA GLU A 291 -12.55 1.29 -8.99
C GLU A 291 -14.08 1.13 -8.92
N ASN A 292 -14.77 1.10 -10.07
CA ASN A 292 -16.22 0.91 -10.11
C ASN A 292 -16.65 -0.44 -9.54
N THR A 293 -15.88 -1.50 -9.81
CA THR A 293 -16.13 -2.84 -9.26
C THR A 293 -15.97 -2.84 -7.74
N LEU A 294 -14.87 -2.27 -7.24
CA LEU A 294 -14.59 -2.14 -5.81
C LEU A 294 -15.66 -1.31 -5.11
N LEU A 295 -16.07 -0.18 -5.69
CA LEU A 295 -17.14 0.66 -5.17
C LEU A 295 -18.48 -0.12 -5.10
N GLY A 296 -18.78 -0.90 -6.13
CA GLY A 296 -19.94 -1.78 -6.13
C GLY A 296 -19.92 -2.76 -4.95
N TRP A 297 -18.80 -3.44 -4.72
CA TRP A 297 -18.66 -4.37 -3.60
C TRP A 297 -18.69 -3.68 -2.22
N VAL A 298 -18.19 -2.47 -2.10
CA VAL A 298 -18.31 -1.67 -0.87
C VAL A 298 -19.79 -1.31 -0.61
N ASN A 299 -20.52 -0.82 -1.63
CA ASN A 299 -21.92 -0.46 -1.52
C ASN A 299 -22.81 -1.66 -1.19
N GLU A 300 -22.48 -2.83 -1.73
CA GLU A 300 -23.13 -4.11 -1.45
C GLU A 300 -22.70 -4.73 -0.11
N LYS A 301 -21.80 -4.07 0.63
CA LYS A 301 -21.22 -4.56 1.89
C LYS A 301 -20.47 -5.90 1.78
N LYS A 302 -20.04 -6.24 0.57
CA LYS A 302 -19.18 -7.42 0.30
C LYS A 302 -17.72 -7.14 0.66
N ILE A 303 -17.28 -5.89 0.57
CA ILE A 303 -16.01 -5.41 1.09
C ILE A 303 -16.29 -4.44 2.23
N LYS A 304 -15.67 -4.68 3.37
CA LYS A 304 -15.60 -3.78 4.52
C LYS A 304 -14.29 -3.00 4.43
N PRO A 305 -14.33 -1.71 4.14
CA PRO A 305 -13.13 -0.87 4.15
C PRO A 305 -12.50 -0.83 5.55
N ALA A 306 -11.19 -0.76 5.59
CA ALA A 306 -10.44 -0.66 6.84
C ALA A 306 -9.33 0.40 6.69
N GLU A 307 -9.49 1.51 7.39
CA GLU A 307 -8.53 2.60 7.45
C GLU A 307 -8.04 2.80 8.88
N ASP A 308 -6.76 3.07 8.99
CA ASP A 308 -6.07 3.46 10.21
C ASP A 308 -5.54 4.89 10.00
N ILE A 309 -6.29 5.88 10.49
CA ILE A 309 -6.07 7.29 10.18
C ILE A 309 -5.42 7.98 11.38
N MET A 310 -4.22 8.53 11.16
CA MET A 310 -3.58 9.46 12.08
C MET A 310 -3.86 10.90 11.63
N ILE A 311 -3.92 11.85 12.57
CA ILE A 311 -4.22 13.25 12.29
C ILE A 311 -2.98 14.09 12.54
N GLY A 312 -2.70 15.04 11.61
CA GLY A 312 -1.60 15.99 11.70
C GLY A 312 -0.35 15.51 10.93
N LEU A 313 0.20 16.39 10.13
CA LEU A 313 1.37 16.13 9.29
C LEU A 313 2.58 15.64 10.09
N GLU A 314 2.77 16.17 11.31
CA GLU A 314 3.85 15.80 12.22
C GLU A 314 3.88 14.32 12.59
N ASN A 315 2.76 13.62 12.40
CA ASN A 315 2.62 12.20 12.69
C ASN A 315 3.01 11.30 11.50
N THR A 316 3.35 11.84 10.32
CA THR A 316 3.76 11.01 9.16
C THR A 316 4.98 10.13 9.42
N PRO A 317 6.07 10.59 10.11
CA PRO A 317 7.17 9.70 10.49
C PRO A 317 6.73 8.55 11.39
N LYS A 318 5.96 8.83 12.43
CA LYS A 318 5.41 7.80 13.35
C LYS A 318 4.50 6.82 12.62
N ALA A 319 3.69 7.33 11.69
CA ALA A 319 2.78 6.51 10.90
C ALA A 319 3.54 5.49 10.03
N LEU A 320 4.65 5.90 9.39
CA LEU A 320 5.49 4.99 8.61
C LEU A 320 6.24 3.99 9.51
N ILE A 321 6.84 4.45 10.60
CA ILE A 321 7.54 3.58 11.55
C ILE A 321 6.58 2.53 12.12
N GLY A 322 5.38 2.94 12.54
CA GLY A 322 4.35 2.04 13.03
C GLY A 322 3.88 1.04 11.97
N LEU A 323 3.73 1.47 10.70
CA LEU A 323 3.39 0.58 9.60
C LEU A 323 4.46 -0.50 9.40
N LEU A 324 5.76 -0.13 9.41
CA LEU A 324 6.88 -1.07 9.25
C LEU A 324 6.97 -2.05 10.43
N ASN A 325 6.62 -1.63 11.65
CA ASN A 325 6.49 -2.49 12.82
C ASN A 325 5.24 -3.39 12.78
N GLY A 326 4.32 -3.12 11.85
CA GLY A 326 3.06 -3.85 11.72
C GLY A 326 2.01 -3.44 12.75
N ASP A 327 1.92 -2.17 13.11
CA ASP A 327 0.95 -1.69 14.12
C ASP A 327 -0.44 -1.43 13.52
N ASN A 328 -0.52 -1.13 12.20
CA ASN A 328 -1.77 -0.78 11.52
C ASN A 328 -2.70 -1.98 11.29
N LYS A 329 -4.00 -1.71 11.26
CA LYS A 329 -5.04 -2.56 10.67
C LYS A 329 -5.60 -1.85 9.43
N GLY A 330 -5.53 -2.49 8.27
CA GLY A 330 -5.96 -1.86 7.00
C GLY A 330 -5.00 -0.80 6.50
N LYS A 331 -5.54 0.17 5.77
CA LYS A 331 -4.78 1.26 5.13
C LYS A 331 -4.38 2.34 6.12
N ARG A 332 -3.06 2.57 6.28
CA ARG A 332 -2.54 3.69 7.06
C ARG A 332 -2.60 4.97 6.22
N LEU A 333 -3.29 5.98 6.76
CA LEU A 333 -3.39 7.32 6.19
C LEU A 333 -3.01 8.37 7.23
N VAL A 334 -2.52 9.51 6.78
CA VAL A 334 -2.42 10.70 7.62
C VAL A 334 -3.34 11.77 7.04
N LYS A 335 -4.32 12.20 7.85
CA LYS A 335 -5.18 13.34 7.54
C LYS A 335 -4.49 14.61 8.02
N ILE A 336 -4.34 15.59 7.12
CA ILE A 336 -3.56 16.80 7.44
C ILE A 336 -4.35 17.74 8.35
N LYS A 337 -5.66 17.86 8.15
CA LYS A 337 -6.57 18.70 8.97
C LYS A 337 -7.87 17.98 9.28
#